data_c404ce578bff12f285a43b3bf8bc9bcd
#
_entry.id   c404ce578bff12f285a43b3bf8bc9bcd
#
_cell.length_a   1.000
_cell.length_b   1.000
_cell.length_c   1.000
_cell.angle_alpha   90.00
_cell.angle_beta   90.00
_cell.angle_gamma   90.00
#
_symmetry.space_group_name_H-M   'P 1'
#
loop_
_entity.id
_entity.type
_entity.pdbx_description
1 polymer ?
#
loop_
_entity_poly.entity_id
_entity_poly.type
_entity_poly.pdbx_seq_one_letter_code
_entity_poly.pdbx_strand_id
1 'polypeptide(L)'
;MTRPHIEPFCDRDVHFKNMPLPGFGSGYRYKMLSLDPEIGSCTMTVQLDSGYRQPPGFSYSEREFIVIEGSIRLGDKVCNRGHYFFVPAGYALPELSAEQGALLLMMYNTAEPSLVESDQHHELSRTELYHDVDTYADIVWAPGNVVSPSVAAGCMIKLLNFNPQTFAMTFLYCMVPQFHQDNISYHDCCEEGYHLWGTSWMMQFGNLPTGGYFWRPPYINHGAFASELGCIAIGRTDSKLFNHFHYNPWSTPEENEERSAARLAKRDPVLYKWCVNHAHNHPHGPEDFEDTMQRRGTHTHGDGTTHTHHHHGDHDH
;
A
#
# COMPACT_ATOMS: atom_id res chain seq x y z
N MET A 1 5.33 1.66 -12.67
CA MET A 1 4.13 1.84 -11.82
C MET A 1 3.46 3.14 -12.20
N THR A 2 2.17 3.13 -12.43
CA THR A 2 1.38 4.30 -12.84
C THR A 2 0.45 4.82 -11.73
N ARG A 3 0.66 4.35 -10.48
CA ARG A 3 -0.08 4.86 -9.32
C ARG A 3 0.15 6.36 -9.17
N PRO A 4 -0.89 7.16 -8.99
CA PRO A 4 -0.74 8.58 -8.71
C PRO A 4 -0.04 8.80 -7.36
N HIS A 5 0.66 9.92 -7.22
CA HIS A 5 1.16 10.38 -5.93
C HIS A 5 -0.01 10.65 -4.98
N ILE A 6 0.03 10.08 -3.80
CA ILE A 6 -0.99 10.22 -2.77
C ILE A 6 -0.34 10.77 -1.52
N GLU A 7 -0.69 12.00 -1.21
CA GLU A 7 -0.30 12.66 0.03
C GLU A 7 -0.94 11.99 1.24
N PRO A 8 -0.32 12.05 2.42
CA PRO A 8 -0.84 11.41 3.61
C PRO A 8 -2.28 11.81 3.91
N PHE A 9 -3.12 10.79 4.12
CA PHE A 9 -4.50 10.92 4.56
C PHE A 9 -4.83 9.79 5.55
N CYS A 10 -5.96 9.87 6.23
CA CYS A 10 -6.40 8.82 7.14
C CYS A 10 -7.53 8.00 6.50
N ASP A 11 -7.44 6.67 6.57
CA ASP A 11 -8.42 5.76 5.98
C ASP A 11 -9.82 5.87 6.61
N ARG A 12 -9.94 6.45 7.82
CA ARG A 12 -11.24 6.76 8.44
C ARG A 12 -12.06 7.78 7.63
N ASP A 13 -11.38 8.56 6.77
CA ASP A 13 -12.02 9.53 5.90
C ASP A 13 -12.56 8.89 4.60
N VAL A 14 -12.31 7.59 4.42
CA VAL A 14 -12.80 6.78 3.31
C VAL A 14 -13.86 5.80 3.80
N HIS A 15 -14.98 5.72 3.11
CA HIS A 15 -16.07 4.78 3.46
C HIS A 15 -15.83 3.39 2.87
N PHE A 16 -16.25 2.38 3.61
CA PHE A 16 -16.26 1.01 3.09
C PHE A 16 -17.31 0.86 1.98
N LYS A 17 -16.91 0.20 0.90
CA LYS A 17 -17.76 -0.22 -0.21
C LYS A 17 -17.73 -1.74 -0.34
N ASN A 18 -18.78 -2.32 -0.91
CA ASN A 18 -18.76 -3.73 -1.28
C ASN A 18 -17.80 -3.94 -2.45
N MET A 19 -17.08 -5.06 -2.46
CA MET A 19 -16.18 -5.40 -3.56
C MET A 19 -17.01 -5.67 -4.84
N PRO A 20 -16.80 -4.87 -5.91
CA PRO A 20 -17.59 -5.03 -7.14
C PRO A 20 -17.05 -6.13 -8.06
N LEU A 21 -15.81 -6.57 -7.84
CA LEU A 21 -15.15 -7.57 -8.68
C LEU A 21 -15.71 -8.96 -8.43
N PRO A 22 -15.84 -9.81 -9.46
CA PRO A 22 -16.40 -11.15 -9.33
C PRO A 22 -15.52 -12.07 -8.47
N GLY A 23 -16.16 -13.09 -7.87
CA GLY A 23 -15.50 -14.09 -7.03
C GLY A 23 -15.47 -13.73 -5.55
N PHE A 24 -15.63 -12.47 -5.18
CA PHE A 24 -15.69 -12.06 -3.78
C PHE A 24 -17.12 -12.14 -3.26
N GLY A 25 -17.30 -12.80 -2.11
CA GLY A 25 -18.62 -12.99 -1.48
C GLY A 25 -19.13 -11.71 -0.81
N SER A 26 -20.43 -11.73 -0.48
CA SER A 26 -21.02 -10.70 0.38
C SER A 26 -20.29 -10.66 1.72
N GLY A 27 -20.08 -9.46 2.27
CA GLY A 27 -19.30 -9.27 3.50
C GLY A 27 -17.82 -9.02 3.27
N TYR A 28 -17.33 -9.00 2.01
CA TYR A 28 -16.03 -8.46 1.66
C TYR A 28 -16.20 -7.00 1.30
N ARG A 29 -15.80 -6.11 2.20
CA ARG A 29 -15.90 -4.66 2.02
C ARG A 29 -14.51 -4.04 2.02
N TYR A 30 -14.30 -3.03 1.20
CA TYR A 30 -12.98 -2.40 1.05
C TYR A 30 -13.05 -0.87 1.13
N LYS A 31 -11.94 -0.27 1.48
CA LYS A 31 -11.60 1.14 1.26
C LYS A 31 -10.37 1.19 0.37
N MET A 32 -10.46 1.84 -0.77
CA MET A 32 -9.32 2.03 -1.66
C MET A 32 -8.36 3.04 -1.05
N LEU A 33 -7.08 2.68 -0.93
CA LEU A 33 -6.02 3.56 -0.46
C LEU A 33 -5.14 4.05 -1.62
N SER A 34 -4.81 3.16 -2.56
CA SER A 34 -4.18 3.56 -3.82
C SER A 34 -4.49 2.55 -4.92
N LEU A 35 -4.59 3.02 -6.16
CA LEU A 35 -4.90 2.22 -7.32
C LEU A 35 -4.03 2.64 -8.51
N ASP A 36 -3.46 1.67 -9.20
CA ASP A 36 -2.85 1.83 -10.50
C ASP A 36 -3.93 1.65 -11.57
N PRO A 37 -4.33 2.71 -12.28
CA PRO A 37 -5.45 2.64 -13.22
C PRO A 37 -5.15 1.83 -14.48
N GLU A 38 -3.88 1.54 -14.79
CA GLU A 38 -3.49 0.79 -15.98
C GLU A 38 -3.55 -0.71 -15.76
N ILE A 39 -3.01 -1.18 -14.61
CA ILE A 39 -2.91 -2.62 -14.33
C ILE A 39 -3.82 -3.09 -13.21
N GLY A 40 -4.46 -2.17 -12.48
CA GLY A 40 -5.35 -2.47 -11.38
C GLY A 40 -4.66 -2.89 -10.07
N SER A 41 -3.32 -2.83 -10.01
CA SER A 41 -2.62 -3.08 -8.75
C SER A 41 -3.01 -2.03 -7.71
N CYS A 42 -3.22 -2.45 -6.46
CA CYS A 42 -3.81 -1.55 -5.48
C CYS A 42 -3.43 -1.90 -4.05
N THR A 43 -3.64 -0.94 -3.18
CA THR A 43 -3.62 -1.14 -1.71
C THR A 43 -4.96 -0.69 -1.15
N MET A 44 -5.52 -1.50 -0.28
CA MET A 44 -6.82 -1.24 0.35
C MET A 44 -6.89 -1.83 1.75
N THR A 45 -7.67 -1.21 2.62
CA THR A 45 -8.13 -1.89 3.82
C THR A 45 -9.38 -2.69 3.49
N VAL A 46 -9.44 -3.91 4.00
CA VAL A 46 -10.54 -4.85 3.76
C VAL A 46 -11.17 -5.24 5.06
N GLN A 47 -12.46 -5.02 5.17
CA GLN A 47 -13.26 -5.54 6.26
C GLN A 47 -13.98 -6.81 5.81
N LEU A 48 -13.72 -7.90 6.51
CA LEU A 48 -14.47 -9.13 6.42
C LEU A 48 -15.54 -9.12 7.51
N ASP A 49 -16.79 -9.21 7.12
CA ASP A 49 -17.90 -9.23 8.07
C ASP A 49 -17.88 -10.53 8.91
N SER A 50 -18.50 -10.49 10.10
CA SER A 50 -18.64 -11.69 10.93
C SER A 50 -19.32 -12.82 10.16
N GLY A 51 -18.73 -14.00 10.21
CA GLY A 51 -19.19 -15.18 9.48
C GLY A 51 -18.77 -15.22 8.00
N TYR A 52 -17.95 -14.28 7.54
CA TYR A 52 -17.44 -14.30 6.17
C TYR A 52 -16.69 -15.60 5.85
N ARG A 53 -16.96 -16.14 4.66
CA ARG A 53 -16.25 -17.30 4.10
C ARG A 53 -15.93 -17.08 2.64
N GLN A 54 -14.72 -17.44 2.27
CA GLN A 54 -14.21 -17.41 0.91
C GLN A 54 -13.71 -18.82 0.57
N PRO A 55 -14.14 -19.42 -0.54
CA PRO A 55 -13.68 -20.73 -0.95
C PRO A 55 -12.16 -20.75 -1.20
N PRO A 56 -11.53 -21.93 -1.24
CA PRO A 56 -10.15 -22.06 -1.68
C PRO A 56 -9.95 -21.44 -3.06
N GLY A 57 -8.85 -20.77 -3.26
CA GLY A 57 -8.61 -20.12 -4.55
C GLY A 57 -7.36 -19.28 -4.63
N PHE A 58 -7.08 -18.85 -5.86
CA PHE A 58 -5.91 -18.01 -6.17
C PHE A 58 -6.30 -16.69 -6.82
N SER A 59 -5.38 -15.76 -6.79
CA SER A 59 -5.43 -14.51 -7.56
C SER A 59 -4.39 -14.53 -8.67
N TYR A 60 -4.70 -13.88 -9.79
CA TYR A 60 -3.69 -13.61 -10.84
C TYR A 60 -2.69 -12.55 -10.44
N SER A 61 -2.99 -11.77 -9.41
CA SER A 61 -2.04 -10.84 -8.81
C SER A 61 -1.23 -11.52 -7.70
N GLU A 62 0.05 -11.26 -7.66
CA GLU A 62 0.83 -11.37 -6.42
C GLU A 62 0.22 -10.45 -5.39
N ARG A 63 0.08 -10.93 -4.16
CA ARG A 63 -0.55 -10.16 -3.08
C ARG A 63 0.16 -10.33 -1.77
N GLU A 64 0.12 -9.27 -1.01
CA GLU A 64 0.55 -9.27 0.39
C GLU A 64 -0.62 -8.84 1.27
N PHE A 65 -0.70 -9.35 2.47
CA PHE A 65 -1.68 -8.84 3.42
C PHE A 65 -1.24 -9.08 4.87
N ILE A 66 -1.77 -8.24 5.74
CA ILE A 66 -1.56 -8.35 7.19
C ILE A 66 -2.89 -8.19 7.91
N VAL A 67 -3.11 -8.99 8.95
CA VAL A 67 -4.28 -8.86 9.82
C VAL A 67 -4.08 -7.66 10.74
N ILE A 68 -4.93 -6.63 10.59
CA ILE A 68 -4.89 -5.41 11.41
C ILE A 68 -5.68 -5.60 12.71
N GLU A 69 -6.90 -6.16 12.59
CA GLU A 69 -7.80 -6.41 13.72
C GLU A 69 -8.54 -7.73 13.54
N GLY A 70 -8.91 -8.34 14.66
CA GLY A 70 -9.60 -9.63 14.67
C GLY A 70 -8.68 -10.80 14.32
N SER A 71 -9.25 -11.82 13.72
CA SER A 71 -8.54 -13.02 13.26
C SER A 71 -9.19 -13.60 12.02
N ILE A 72 -8.38 -14.25 11.19
CA ILE A 72 -8.84 -15.08 10.09
C ILE A 72 -8.42 -16.53 10.32
N ARG A 73 -9.13 -17.45 9.72
CA ARG A 73 -8.73 -18.84 9.60
C ARG A 73 -8.43 -19.14 8.14
N LEU A 74 -7.26 -19.71 7.85
CA LEU A 74 -6.88 -20.26 6.55
C LEU A 74 -6.77 -21.78 6.68
N GLY A 75 -7.74 -22.51 6.16
CA GLY A 75 -7.87 -23.94 6.46
C GLY A 75 -7.94 -24.17 7.98
N ASP A 76 -6.98 -24.92 8.51
CA ASP A 76 -6.89 -25.18 9.96
C ASP A 76 -6.09 -24.14 10.74
N LYS A 77 -5.38 -23.25 10.06
CA LYS A 77 -4.51 -22.24 10.69
C LYS A 77 -5.29 -21.01 11.12
N VAL A 78 -5.24 -20.67 12.40
CA VAL A 78 -5.75 -19.40 12.94
C VAL A 78 -4.66 -18.35 12.87
N CYS A 79 -4.95 -17.21 12.25
CA CYS A 79 -4.05 -16.11 12.04
C CYS A 79 -4.61 -14.85 12.72
N ASN A 80 -3.97 -14.42 13.78
CA ASN A 80 -4.40 -13.28 14.59
C ASN A 80 -3.81 -11.97 14.07
N ARG A 81 -4.20 -10.86 14.70
CA ARG A 81 -3.60 -9.56 14.46
C ARG A 81 -2.07 -9.64 14.39
N GLY A 82 -1.49 -9.02 13.36
CA GLY A 82 -0.05 -9.00 13.10
C GLY A 82 0.45 -10.17 12.26
N HIS A 83 -0.41 -11.13 11.87
CA HIS A 83 -0.02 -12.18 10.96
C HIS A 83 0.06 -11.61 9.53
N TYR A 84 1.21 -11.75 8.90
CA TYR A 84 1.52 -11.26 7.55
C TYR A 84 1.66 -12.43 6.59
N PHE A 85 1.29 -12.18 5.32
CA PHE A 85 1.35 -13.14 4.22
C PHE A 85 1.94 -12.51 2.97
N PHE A 86 2.82 -13.24 2.31
CA PHE A 86 3.20 -13.05 0.92
C PHE A 86 2.68 -14.21 0.09
N VAL A 87 1.84 -13.92 -0.89
CA VAL A 87 1.15 -14.91 -1.70
C VAL A 87 1.47 -14.68 -3.18
N PRO A 88 2.28 -15.54 -3.81
CA PRO A 88 2.58 -15.44 -5.24
C PRO A 88 1.32 -15.49 -6.11
N ALA A 89 1.38 -14.88 -7.28
CA ALA A 89 0.33 -15.03 -8.28
C ALA A 89 0.05 -16.51 -8.58
N GLY A 90 -1.23 -16.87 -8.67
CA GLY A 90 -1.64 -18.26 -8.93
C GLY A 90 -1.52 -19.22 -7.75
N TYR A 91 -1.07 -18.77 -6.58
CA TYR A 91 -1.01 -19.61 -5.40
C TYR A 91 -2.41 -19.76 -4.77
N ALA A 92 -2.96 -20.97 -4.78
CA ALA A 92 -4.24 -21.27 -4.16
C ALA A 92 -4.11 -21.31 -2.63
N LEU A 93 -4.78 -20.37 -1.96
CA LEU A 93 -4.96 -20.42 -0.52
C LEU A 93 -6.11 -21.37 -0.19
N PRO A 94 -6.07 -22.05 0.98
CA PRO A 94 -7.21 -22.81 1.47
C PRO A 94 -8.40 -21.88 1.78
N GLU A 95 -9.53 -22.45 2.18
CA GLU A 95 -10.69 -21.65 2.62
C GLU A 95 -10.25 -20.59 3.64
N LEU A 96 -10.68 -19.34 3.39
CA LEU A 96 -10.51 -18.25 4.33
C LEU A 96 -11.84 -17.98 5.03
N SER A 97 -11.82 -17.91 6.34
CA SER A 97 -13.00 -17.52 7.12
C SER A 97 -12.66 -16.50 8.20
N ALA A 98 -13.66 -15.67 8.54
CA ALA A 98 -13.59 -14.68 9.62
C ALA A 98 -14.84 -14.79 10.50
N GLU A 99 -14.79 -15.67 11.51
CA GLU A 99 -15.98 -15.99 12.34
C GLU A 99 -16.50 -14.77 13.11
N GLN A 100 -15.58 -13.96 13.64
CA GLN A 100 -15.89 -12.73 14.39
C GLN A 100 -15.69 -11.47 13.54
N GLY A 101 -15.36 -11.63 12.25
CA GLY A 101 -14.92 -10.54 11.40
C GLY A 101 -13.44 -10.22 11.56
N ALA A 102 -12.88 -9.54 10.57
CA ALA A 102 -11.48 -9.12 10.58
C ALA A 102 -11.28 -7.85 9.75
N LEU A 103 -10.25 -7.09 10.08
CA LEU A 103 -9.76 -5.99 9.26
C LEU A 103 -8.36 -6.36 8.76
N LEU A 104 -8.16 -6.26 7.45
CA LEU A 104 -6.91 -6.58 6.77
C LEU A 104 -6.38 -5.34 6.03
N LEU A 105 -5.08 -5.20 5.92
CA LEU A 105 -4.46 -4.42 4.86
C LEU A 105 -4.12 -5.38 3.73
N MET A 106 -4.65 -5.13 2.54
CA MET A 106 -4.46 -5.96 1.34
C MET A 106 -3.72 -5.16 0.28
N MET A 107 -2.68 -5.74 -0.29
CA MET A 107 -1.84 -5.15 -1.32
C MET A 107 -1.76 -6.11 -2.52
N TYR A 108 -2.31 -5.70 -3.65
CA TYR A 108 -2.24 -6.44 -4.92
C TYR A 108 -1.17 -5.80 -5.79
N ASN A 109 -0.10 -6.53 -6.08
CA ASN A 109 1.15 -5.97 -6.57
C ASN A 109 1.25 -5.90 -8.09
N THR A 110 0.67 -6.87 -8.81
CA THR A 110 0.97 -7.09 -10.24
C THR A 110 -0.25 -6.98 -11.15
N ALA A 111 -1.44 -7.05 -10.60
CA ALA A 111 -2.71 -6.94 -11.34
C ALA A 111 -3.84 -6.55 -10.37
N GLU A 112 -5.03 -6.34 -10.90
CA GLU A 112 -6.23 -6.12 -10.09
C GLU A 112 -6.57 -7.35 -9.21
N PRO A 113 -7.28 -7.13 -8.09
CA PRO A 113 -7.80 -8.22 -7.29
C PRO A 113 -8.63 -9.20 -8.11
N SER A 114 -8.40 -10.48 -7.91
CA SER A 114 -9.16 -11.55 -8.52
C SER A 114 -9.26 -12.72 -7.57
N LEU A 115 -10.31 -13.50 -7.69
CA LEU A 115 -10.48 -14.77 -6.99
C LEU A 115 -10.96 -15.82 -7.98
N VAL A 116 -10.11 -16.78 -8.26
CA VAL A 116 -10.43 -17.98 -9.04
C VAL A 116 -10.55 -19.13 -8.06
N GLU A 117 -11.76 -19.66 -7.92
CA GLU A 117 -12.00 -20.81 -7.03
C GLU A 117 -11.25 -22.03 -7.55
N SER A 118 -10.38 -22.58 -6.73
CA SER A 118 -9.55 -23.74 -7.03
C SER A 118 -8.86 -24.24 -5.76
N ASP A 119 -8.73 -25.53 -5.62
CA ASP A 119 -7.89 -26.19 -4.62
C ASP A 119 -6.47 -26.47 -5.12
N GLN A 120 -6.22 -26.19 -6.41
CA GLN A 120 -4.93 -26.37 -7.07
C GLN A 120 -4.28 -25.01 -7.39
N HIS A 121 -2.98 -24.94 -7.24
CA HIS A 121 -2.20 -23.79 -7.71
C HIS A 121 -2.25 -23.70 -9.23
N HIS A 122 -2.22 -22.49 -9.76
CA HIS A 122 -2.02 -22.27 -11.18
C HIS A 122 -0.63 -22.80 -11.62
N GLU A 123 -0.53 -23.39 -12.80
CA GLU A 123 0.70 -24.02 -13.29
C GLU A 123 1.95 -23.12 -13.34
N LEU A 124 1.73 -21.81 -13.53
CA LEU A 124 2.78 -20.79 -13.55
C LEU A 124 3.09 -20.19 -12.18
N SER A 125 2.43 -20.67 -11.12
CA SER A 125 2.65 -20.14 -9.78
C SER A 125 4.03 -20.52 -9.25
N ARG A 126 4.73 -19.54 -8.70
CA ARG A 126 5.99 -19.72 -7.99
C ARG A 126 5.73 -20.05 -6.51
N THR A 127 5.22 -21.25 -6.28
CA THR A 127 4.75 -21.68 -4.96
C THR A 127 5.83 -21.62 -3.87
N GLU A 128 7.10 -21.76 -4.25
CA GLU A 128 8.26 -21.67 -3.36
C GLU A 128 8.46 -20.29 -2.73
N LEU A 129 7.83 -19.26 -3.29
CA LEU A 129 7.90 -17.90 -2.75
C LEU A 129 6.86 -17.64 -1.66
N TYR A 130 5.82 -18.50 -1.56
CA TYR A 130 4.82 -18.32 -0.51
C TYR A 130 5.48 -18.37 0.87
N HIS A 131 5.16 -17.38 1.68
CA HIS A 131 5.48 -17.43 3.10
C HIS A 131 4.45 -16.62 3.91
N ASP A 132 4.35 -16.97 5.16
CA ASP A 132 3.58 -16.24 6.15
C ASP A 132 4.33 -16.22 7.48
N VAL A 133 4.08 -15.19 8.27
CA VAL A 133 4.81 -14.97 9.51
C VAL A 133 3.97 -14.24 10.54
N ASP A 134 4.01 -14.71 11.78
CA ASP A 134 3.49 -13.94 12.92
C ASP A 134 4.55 -12.89 13.31
N THR A 135 4.24 -11.62 13.03
CA THR A 135 5.20 -10.53 13.26
C THR A 135 5.50 -10.29 14.75
N TYR A 136 4.69 -10.80 15.65
CA TYR A 136 4.95 -10.71 17.09
C TYR A 136 5.81 -11.86 17.61
N ALA A 137 5.58 -13.09 17.11
CA ALA A 137 6.23 -14.28 17.60
C ALA A 137 7.53 -14.62 16.86
N ASP A 138 7.56 -14.42 15.54
CA ASP A 138 8.59 -15.01 14.68
C ASP A 138 9.69 -14.02 14.28
N ILE A 139 9.45 -12.70 14.38
CA ILE A 139 10.42 -11.70 13.95
C ILE A 139 10.73 -10.72 15.09
N VAL A 140 12.02 -10.52 15.33
CA VAL A 140 12.52 -9.51 16.29
C VAL A 140 12.75 -8.17 15.59
N TRP A 141 12.67 -7.09 16.36
CA TRP A 141 13.03 -5.76 15.87
C TRP A 141 14.54 -5.64 15.66
N ALA A 142 14.93 -5.09 14.52
CA ALA A 142 16.31 -4.68 14.22
C ALA A 142 16.39 -3.15 14.14
N PRO A 143 17.57 -2.55 14.41
CA PRO A 143 17.76 -1.12 14.20
C PRO A 143 17.47 -0.71 12.75
N GLY A 144 16.80 0.42 12.54
CA GLY A 144 16.42 0.90 11.21
C GLY A 144 17.60 1.19 10.28
N ASN A 145 18.76 1.53 10.83
CA ASN A 145 19.99 1.76 10.06
C ASN A 145 20.57 0.50 9.38
N VAL A 146 20.05 -0.68 9.68
CA VAL A 146 20.38 -1.93 8.94
C VAL A 146 19.85 -1.85 7.50
N VAL A 147 18.71 -1.21 7.30
CA VAL A 147 18.10 -1.04 5.96
C VAL A 147 18.56 0.24 5.31
N SER A 148 18.58 1.33 6.06
CA SER A 148 18.97 2.63 5.55
C SER A 148 19.96 3.32 6.49
N PRO A 149 21.21 3.48 6.10
CA PRO A 149 22.20 4.21 6.89
C PRO A 149 21.70 5.61 7.26
N SER A 150 22.12 6.11 8.40
CA SER A 150 21.78 7.44 8.92
C SER A 150 20.34 7.64 9.41
N VAL A 151 19.53 6.60 9.46
CA VAL A 151 18.27 6.65 10.20
C VAL A 151 18.56 6.85 11.69
N ALA A 152 17.83 7.76 12.32
CA ALA A 152 18.04 8.11 13.73
C ALA A 152 17.77 6.91 14.65
N ALA A 153 18.48 6.86 15.77
CA ALA A 153 18.25 5.87 16.81
C ALA A 153 16.81 5.94 17.32
N GLY A 154 16.21 4.77 17.56
CA GLY A 154 14.80 4.67 17.95
C GLY A 154 13.83 4.44 16.79
N CYS A 155 14.31 4.45 15.55
CA CYS A 155 13.60 3.81 14.43
C CYS A 155 14.08 2.36 14.30
N MET A 156 13.14 1.42 14.31
CA MET A 156 13.42 -0.02 14.25
C MET A 156 12.58 -0.67 13.16
N ILE A 157 13.03 -1.79 12.61
CA ILE A 157 12.35 -2.50 11.54
C ILE A 157 12.19 -4.00 11.82
N LYS A 158 11.19 -4.59 11.17
CA LYS A 158 11.04 -6.04 10.95
C LYS A 158 10.88 -6.26 9.45
N LEU A 159 11.82 -6.95 8.82
CA LEU A 159 11.72 -7.28 7.40
C LEU A 159 10.69 -8.41 7.22
N LEU A 160 9.67 -8.19 6.42
CA LEU A 160 8.58 -9.14 6.15
C LEU A 160 8.77 -9.87 4.84
N ASN A 161 9.15 -9.14 3.79
CA ASN A 161 9.42 -9.68 2.47
C ASN A 161 10.60 -8.94 1.82
N PHE A 162 11.38 -9.65 1.02
CA PHE A 162 12.52 -9.10 0.30
C PHE A 162 12.73 -9.81 -1.03
N ASN A 163 12.77 -9.05 -2.11
CA ASN A 163 13.11 -9.56 -3.43
C ASN A 163 14.60 -9.31 -3.73
N PRO A 164 15.45 -10.34 -3.80
CA PRO A 164 16.89 -10.15 -3.98
C PRO A 164 17.29 -9.68 -5.39
N GLN A 165 16.41 -9.74 -6.38
CA GLN A 165 16.66 -9.26 -7.75
C GLN A 165 16.39 -7.77 -7.89
N THR A 166 15.29 -7.29 -7.31
CA THR A 166 14.86 -5.89 -7.42
C THR A 166 15.20 -5.05 -6.20
N PHE A 167 15.50 -5.69 -5.08
CA PHE A 167 15.63 -5.10 -3.74
C PHE A 167 14.33 -4.48 -3.22
N ALA A 168 13.19 -4.78 -3.85
CA ALA A 168 11.88 -4.45 -3.32
C ALA A 168 11.70 -5.12 -1.96
N MET A 169 11.08 -4.41 -1.03
CA MET A 169 10.88 -4.94 0.32
C MET A 169 9.56 -4.49 0.92
N THR A 170 9.07 -5.30 1.84
CA THR A 170 7.97 -4.99 2.75
C THR A 170 8.48 -5.16 4.18
N PHE A 171 8.23 -4.19 5.02
CA PHE A 171 8.74 -4.18 6.40
C PHE A 171 7.78 -3.47 7.35
N LEU A 172 7.79 -3.85 8.61
CA LEU A 172 7.28 -3.00 9.68
C LEU A 172 8.38 -2.04 10.10
N TYR A 173 8.02 -0.78 10.32
CA TYR A 173 8.87 0.15 11.04
C TYR A 173 8.18 0.64 12.30
N CYS A 174 8.97 0.92 13.30
CA CYS A 174 8.54 1.42 14.59
C CYS A 174 9.35 2.68 14.91
N MET A 175 8.67 3.73 15.35
CA MET A 175 9.28 4.84 16.05
C MET A 175 8.97 4.70 17.54
N VAL A 176 10.00 4.64 18.37
CA VAL A 176 9.83 4.58 19.82
C VAL A 176 9.25 5.91 20.35
N PRO A 177 8.63 5.94 21.55
CA PRO A 177 8.21 7.20 22.17
C PRO A 177 9.34 8.22 22.24
N GLN A 178 9.01 9.49 21.98
CA GLN A 178 9.96 10.61 21.92
C GLN A 178 10.96 10.54 20.75
N PHE A 179 10.67 9.72 19.73
CA PHE A 179 11.49 9.70 18.52
C PHE A 179 11.48 11.05 17.82
N HIS A 180 12.65 11.47 17.37
CA HIS A 180 12.82 12.67 16.57
C HIS A 180 13.96 12.50 15.55
N GLN A 181 13.70 12.90 14.32
CA GLN A 181 14.68 12.99 13.23
C GLN A 181 14.42 14.28 12.47
N ASP A 182 15.34 15.24 12.58
CA ASP A 182 15.15 16.62 12.14
C ASP A 182 15.53 16.90 10.68
N ASN A 183 15.98 15.90 9.95
CA ASN A 183 16.33 16.04 8.55
C ASN A 183 15.18 15.66 7.61
N ILE A 184 15.24 16.25 6.42
CA ILE A 184 14.34 15.90 5.31
C ILE A 184 15.06 14.89 4.43
N SER A 185 14.33 13.97 3.83
CA SER A 185 14.87 12.97 2.91
C SER A 185 13.97 12.75 1.71
N TYR A 186 14.56 12.18 0.67
CA TYR A 186 13.84 11.52 -0.42
C TYR A 186 14.47 10.16 -0.71
N HIS A 187 13.76 9.33 -1.45
CA HIS A 187 14.22 8.02 -1.88
C HIS A 187 14.33 7.92 -3.40
N ASP A 188 15.19 7.02 -3.88
CA ASP A 188 15.31 6.68 -5.31
C ASP A 188 14.24 5.67 -5.76
N CYS A 189 13.38 5.24 -4.87
CA CYS A 189 12.32 4.24 -5.10
C CYS A 189 10.94 4.81 -4.75
N CYS A 190 9.90 4.12 -5.21
CA CYS A 190 8.56 4.35 -4.69
C CYS A 190 8.50 3.93 -3.22
N GLU A 191 7.72 4.64 -2.43
CA GLU A 191 7.48 4.33 -1.04
C GLU A 191 5.98 4.35 -0.73
N GLU A 192 5.54 3.35 0.00
CA GLU A 192 4.18 3.24 0.50
C GLU A 192 4.21 3.01 2.01
N GLY A 193 3.29 3.61 2.74
CA GLY A 193 3.20 3.41 4.18
C GLY A 193 1.77 3.44 4.70
N TYR A 194 1.48 2.55 5.67
CA TYR A 194 0.22 2.51 6.39
C TYR A 194 0.46 2.35 7.90
N HIS A 195 -0.15 3.23 8.69
CA HIS A 195 0.00 3.24 10.15
C HIS A 195 -0.92 2.21 10.81
N LEU A 196 -0.32 1.16 11.36
CA LEU A 196 -1.02 0.09 12.06
C LEU A 196 -1.39 0.49 13.49
N TRP A 197 -0.59 1.34 14.12
CA TRP A 197 -0.77 1.78 15.50
C TRP A 197 0.01 3.06 15.80
N GLY A 198 -0.56 3.89 16.67
CA GLY A 198 0.08 5.10 17.17
C GLY A 198 0.00 6.28 16.20
N THR A 199 0.85 7.27 16.43
CA THR A 199 0.86 8.50 15.64
C THR A 199 2.30 8.93 15.38
N SER A 200 2.63 9.19 14.12
CA SER A 200 3.82 9.94 13.75
C SER A 200 3.46 11.37 13.39
N TRP A 201 4.43 12.24 13.45
CA TRP A 201 4.37 13.59 12.94
C TRP A 201 5.37 13.75 11.80
N MET A 202 4.94 14.41 10.74
CA MET A 202 5.78 14.75 9.61
C MET A 202 5.60 16.23 9.30
N MET A 203 6.70 16.94 9.10
CA MET A 203 6.70 18.41 8.98
C MET A 203 5.70 18.94 7.94
N GLN A 204 5.55 18.27 6.80
CA GLN A 204 4.66 18.70 5.71
C GLN A 204 3.17 18.51 6.02
N PHE A 205 2.82 17.56 6.89
CA PHE A 205 1.43 17.11 7.06
C PHE A 205 0.92 17.24 8.48
N GLY A 206 1.81 17.35 9.46
CA GLY A 206 1.44 17.22 10.86
C GLY A 206 1.27 15.77 11.29
N ASN A 207 0.27 15.49 12.11
CA ASN A 207 0.05 14.17 12.68
C ASN A 207 -0.59 13.18 11.69
N LEU A 208 0.02 12.01 11.56
CA LEU A 208 -0.49 10.86 10.83
C LEU A 208 -0.80 9.73 11.82
N PRO A 209 -2.08 9.54 12.20
CA PRO A 209 -2.48 8.55 13.21
C PRO A 209 -2.62 7.15 12.63
N THR A 210 -3.02 6.19 13.48
CA THR A 210 -3.50 4.87 13.04
C THR A 210 -4.50 5.00 11.89
N GLY A 211 -4.32 4.21 10.82
CA GLY A 211 -5.08 4.32 9.56
C GLY A 211 -4.52 5.37 8.60
N GLY A 212 -3.46 6.06 8.98
CA GLY A 212 -2.76 6.97 8.08
C GLY A 212 -2.07 6.24 6.94
N TYR A 213 -2.21 6.74 5.72
CA TYR A 213 -1.69 6.14 4.50
C TYR A 213 -1.08 7.18 3.58
N PHE A 214 -0.03 6.80 2.85
CA PHE A 214 0.55 7.56 1.75
C PHE A 214 1.14 6.63 0.69
N TRP A 215 1.26 7.13 -0.54
CA TRP A 215 2.04 6.51 -1.60
C TRP A 215 2.83 7.59 -2.36
N ARG A 216 4.13 7.43 -2.47
CA ARG A 216 5.04 8.40 -3.08
C ARG A 216 5.84 7.79 -4.21
N PRO A 217 5.89 8.45 -5.39
CA PRO A 217 6.91 8.14 -6.39
C PRO A 217 8.31 8.50 -5.86
N PRO A 218 9.38 8.09 -6.56
CA PRO A 218 10.73 8.51 -6.22
C PRO A 218 10.90 10.03 -6.15
N TYR A 219 11.83 10.48 -5.33
CA TYR A 219 12.32 11.87 -5.23
C TYR A 219 11.34 12.87 -4.59
N ILE A 220 10.28 12.41 -3.95
CA ILE A 220 9.43 13.29 -3.13
C ILE A 220 10.11 13.52 -1.78
N ASN A 221 10.41 14.76 -1.47
CA ASN A 221 10.95 15.14 -0.17
C ASN A 221 9.90 14.99 0.92
N HIS A 222 10.32 14.46 2.05
CA HIS A 222 9.50 14.32 3.24
C HIS A 222 10.36 14.24 4.51
N GLY A 223 9.75 14.47 5.67
CA GLY A 223 10.45 14.65 6.96
C GLY A 223 10.40 16.14 7.34
N ALA A 224 10.91 16.62 8.45
CA ALA A 224 11.40 15.82 9.56
C ALA A 224 10.31 14.93 10.16
N PHE A 225 10.74 13.94 10.95
CA PHE A 225 9.83 12.97 11.57
C PHE A 225 9.91 13.04 13.09
N ALA A 226 8.78 12.85 13.72
CA ALA A 226 8.72 12.68 15.17
C ALA A 226 7.59 11.71 15.55
N SER A 227 7.67 11.16 16.75
CA SER A 227 6.56 10.45 17.35
C SER A 227 6.60 10.66 18.87
N GLU A 228 5.58 11.29 19.41
CA GLU A 228 5.52 11.59 20.85
C GLU A 228 5.33 10.31 21.66
N LEU A 229 4.36 9.49 21.29
CA LEU A 229 3.97 8.28 22.03
C LEU A 229 4.39 6.98 21.35
N GLY A 230 5.04 7.06 20.20
CA GLY A 230 5.41 5.91 19.39
C GLY A 230 4.39 5.58 18.31
N CYS A 231 4.84 4.87 17.27
CA CYS A 231 3.98 4.32 16.23
C CYS A 231 4.59 3.06 15.63
N ILE A 232 3.73 2.25 15.01
CA ILE A 232 4.11 1.11 14.17
C ILE A 232 3.39 1.24 12.85
N ALA A 233 4.13 1.15 11.76
CA ALA A 233 3.58 1.18 10.42
C ALA A 233 4.17 0.07 9.55
N ILE A 234 3.46 -0.31 8.51
CA ILE A 234 4.00 -1.14 7.44
C ILE A 234 4.46 -0.22 6.32
N GLY A 235 5.68 -0.46 5.85
CA GLY A 235 6.28 0.25 4.73
C GLY A 235 6.61 -0.71 3.59
N ARG A 236 6.53 -0.20 2.36
CA ARG A 236 6.90 -0.94 1.16
C ARG A 236 7.67 -0.08 0.19
N THR A 237 8.63 -0.72 -0.50
CA THR A 237 9.37 -0.08 -1.59
C THR A 237 9.46 -1.02 -2.79
N ASP A 238 9.49 -0.48 -4.00
CA ASP A 238 9.59 -1.25 -5.25
C ASP A 238 11.02 -1.54 -5.68
N SER A 239 11.99 -0.95 -4.99
CA SER A 239 13.42 -1.20 -5.19
C SER A 239 14.20 -0.85 -3.93
N LYS A 240 15.52 -0.79 -4.04
CA LYS A 240 16.40 -0.53 -2.89
C LYS A 240 16.07 0.81 -2.24
N LEU A 241 15.71 0.76 -0.98
CA LEU A 241 15.51 1.95 -0.16
C LEU A 241 16.85 2.60 0.17
N PHE A 242 17.03 3.82 -0.29
CA PHE A 242 18.16 4.65 0.05
C PHE A 242 17.67 6.04 0.43
N ASN A 243 18.05 6.53 1.63
CA ASN A 243 17.68 7.86 2.09
C ASN A 243 18.73 8.88 1.65
N HIS A 244 18.28 9.89 0.91
CA HIS A 244 19.08 11.09 0.61
C HIS A 244 18.70 12.19 1.58
N PHE A 245 19.42 12.29 2.69
CA PHE A 245 19.15 13.27 3.74
C PHE A 245 19.65 14.68 3.38
N HIS A 246 18.87 15.68 3.78
CA HIS A 246 19.19 17.08 3.66
C HIS A 246 19.17 17.75 5.02
N TYR A 247 20.23 18.48 5.32
CA TYR A 247 20.27 19.42 6.42
C TYR A 247 20.14 20.84 5.89
N ASN A 248 18.94 21.36 5.93
CA ASN A 248 18.73 22.77 5.69
C ASN A 248 17.54 23.28 6.52
N PRO A 249 17.80 23.66 7.79
CA PRO A 249 16.73 24.13 8.67
C PRO A 249 16.09 25.45 8.21
N TRP A 250 16.68 26.10 7.21
CA TRP A 250 16.21 27.37 6.67
C TRP A 250 15.46 27.23 5.36
N SER A 251 15.34 26.02 4.81
CA SER A 251 14.52 25.74 3.62
C SER A 251 13.11 25.34 4.00
N THR A 252 12.14 25.83 3.24
CA THR A 252 10.78 25.32 3.31
C THR A 252 10.68 23.94 2.65
N PRO A 253 9.62 23.16 2.94
CA PRO A 253 9.34 21.91 2.22
C PRO A 253 9.28 22.11 0.71
N GLU A 254 8.61 23.18 0.26
CA GLU A 254 8.44 23.54 -1.15
C GLU A 254 9.79 23.77 -1.85
N GLU A 255 10.69 24.53 -1.21
CA GLU A 255 12.04 24.76 -1.75
C GLU A 255 12.87 23.46 -1.85
N ASN A 256 12.64 22.50 -0.94
CA ASN A 256 13.30 21.20 -1.00
C ASN A 256 12.71 20.32 -2.11
N GLU A 257 11.39 20.35 -2.29
CA GLU A 257 10.72 19.66 -3.40
C GLU A 257 11.17 20.20 -4.76
N GLU A 258 11.21 21.53 -4.93
CA GLU A 258 11.73 22.16 -6.14
C GLU A 258 13.17 21.74 -6.46
N ARG A 259 14.04 21.68 -5.45
CA ARG A 259 15.43 21.21 -5.63
C ARG A 259 15.51 19.74 -6.03
N SER A 260 14.67 18.89 -5.44
CA SER A 260 14.62 17.47 -5.77
C SER A 260 14.06 17.27 -7.17
N ALA A 261 12.99 17.99 -7.52
CA ALA A 261 12.41 17.99 -8.86
C ALA A 261 13.43 18.43 -9.92
N ALA A 262 14.21 19.50 -9.65
CA ALA A 262 15.25 19.96 -10.55
C ALA A 262 16.39 18.94 -10.74
N ARG A 263 16.78 18.23 -9.68
CA ARG A 263 17.76 17.13 -9.76
C ARG A 263 17.24 15.96 -10.57
N LEU A 264 15.98 15.56 -10.33
CA LEU A 264 15.34 14.48 -11.06
C LEU A 264 15.20 14.85 -12.55
N ALA A 265 14.73 16.06 -12.87
CA ALA A 265 14.60 16.53 -14.24
C ALA A 265 15.92 16.47 -15.01
N LYS A 266 17.04 16.73 -14.33
CA LYS A 266 18.39 16.66 -14.91
C LYS A 266 18.89 15.22 -15.07
N ARG A 267 18.62 14.35 -14.09
CA ARG A 267 19.12 12.97 -14.03
C ARG A 267 18.30 12.03 -14.88
N ASP A 268 16.98 12.13 -14.77
CA ASP A 268 16.00 11.28 -15.47
C ASP A 268 14.77 12.11 -15.89
N PRO A 269 14.84 12.76 -17.07
CA PRO A 269 13.72 13.59 -17.56
C PRO A 269 12.43 12.82 -17.79
N VAL A 270 12.52 11.52 -18.10
CA VAL A 270 11.33 10.67 -18.34
C VAL A 270 10.60 10.42 -17.05
N LEU A 271 11.33 10.00 -16.00
CA LEU A 271 10.76 9.80 -14.67
C LEU A 271 10.23 11.10 -14.08
N TYR A 272 10.96 12.21 -14.24
CA TYR A 272 10.48 13.54 -13.81
C TYR A 272 9.12 13.88 -14.43
N LYS A 273 9.01 13.73 -15.76
CA LYS A 273 7.76 14.00 -16.47
C LYS A 273 6.63 13.09 -15.97
N TRP A 274 6.94 11.84 -15.73
CA TRP A 274 5.98 10.90 -15.15
C TRP A 274 5.52 11.36 -13.76
N CYS A 275 6.45 11.68 -12.85
CA CYS A 275 6.14 12.16 -11.51
C CYS A 275 5.25 13.41 -11.52
N VAL A 276 5.59 14.41 -12.35
CA VAL A 276 4.80 15.64 -12.47
C VAL A 276 3.37 15.37 -12.97
N ASN A 277 3.23 14.48 -13.95
CA ASN A 277 1.92 14.16 -14.53
C ASN A 277 1.05 13.30 -13.59
N HIS A 278 1.66 12.60 -12.63
CA HIS A 278 0.98 11.69 -11.71
C HIS A 278 0.97 12.20 -10.25
N ALA A 279 1.46 13.40 -10.02
CA ALA A 279 1.39 14.05 -8.71
C ALA A 279 -0.03 14.57 -8.50
N HIS A 280 -0.86 13.77 -7.86
CA HIS A 280 -2.22 14.13 -7.49
C HIS A 280 -2.34 14.17 -5.97
N ASN A 281 -2.94 15.23 -5.48
CA ASN A 281 -3.37 15.31 -4.10
C ASN A 281 -4.86 14.95 -4.05
N HIS A 282 -5.19 13.81 -3.45
CA HIS A 282 -6.57 13.35 -3.32
C HIS A 282 -7.08 13.61 -1.89
N PRO A 283 -7.74 14.74 -1.64
CA PRO A 283 -8.22 15.08 -0.29
C PRO A 283 -9.26 14.09 0.25
N HIS A 284 -9.86 13.29 -0.63
CA HIS A 284 -10.89 12.30 -0.29
C HIS A 284 -10.45 10.85 -0.55
N GLY A 285 -9.17 10.61 -0.73
CA GLY A 285 -8.60 9.33 -1.10
C GLY A 285 -8.48 9.14 -2.62
N PRO A 286 -7.88 8.02 -3.07
CA PRO A 286 -7.67 7.73 -4.47
C PRO A 286 -8.97 7.31 -5.17
N GLU A 287 -8.96 7.36 -6.50
CA GLU A 287 -9.95 6.66 -7.31
C GLU A 287 -10.04 5.18 -6.91
N ASP A 288 -11.20 4.60 -7.02
CA ASP A 288 -11.43 3.20 -6.69
C ASP A 288 -11.78 2.35 -7.91
N PHE A 289 -12.17 1.10 -7.69
CA PHE A 289 -12.53 0.18 -8.78
C PHE A 289 -13.75 0.66 -9.58
N GLU A 290 -14.73 1.31 -8.94
CA GLU A 290 -15.93 1.79 -9.63
C GLU A 290 -15.54 2.87 -10.67
N ASP A 291 -14.68 3.82 -10.29
CA ASP A 291 -14.18 4.86 -11.20
C ASP A 291 -13.37 4.25 -12.35
N THR A 292 -12.53 3.25 -12.04
CA THR A 292 -11.72 2.55 -13.02
C THR A 292 -12.58 1.72 -13.97
N MET A 293 -13.59 1.02 -13.46
CA MET A 293 -14.51 0.21 -14.27
C MET A 293 -15.35 1.08 -15.19
N GLN A 294 -15.80 2.25 -14.73
CA GLN A 294 -16.50 3.23 -15.60
C GLN A 294 -15.62 3.68 -16.75
N ARG A 295 -14.34 3.94 -16.53
CA ARG A 295 -13.39 4.31 -17.59
C ARG A 295 -13.09 3.16 -18.55
N ARG A 296 -12.98 1.92 -18.05
CA ARG A 296 -12.79 0.71 -18.88
C ARG A 296 -14.04 0.34 -19.68
N GLY A 297 -15.21 0.82 -19.29
CA GLY A 297 -16.46 0.70 -20.06
C GLY A 297 -16.49 1.53 -21.35
N THR A 298 -15.48 2.39 -21.56
CA THR A 298 -15.26 3.10 -22.82
C THR A 298 -14.55 2.17 -23.78
N HIS A 299 -15.22 1.64 -24.81
CA HIS A 299 -14.55 0.88 -25.87
C HIS A 299 -14.51 1.71 -27.15
N THR A 300 -13.38 1.61 -27.79
CA THR A 300 -13.16 2.16 -29.13
C THR A 300 -13.53 1.08 -30.14
N HIS A 301 -14.49 1.35 -31.00
CA HIS A 301 -14.81 0.49 -32.13
C HIS A 301 -13.68 0.52 -33.17
N GLY A 302 -13.57 -0.54 -33.99
CA GLY A 302 -12.53 -0.65 -35.01
C GLY A 302 -12.57 0.44 -36.11
N ASP A 303 -13.55 1.31 -36.11
CA ASP A 303 -13.70 2.52 -36.94
C ASP A 303 -13.13 3.80 -36.31
N GLY A 304 -12.54 3.69 -35.11
CA GLY A 304 -11.98 4.81 -34.35
C GLY A 304 -13.00 5.63 -33.56
N THR A 305 -14.28 5.25 -33.53
CA THR A 305 -15.27 5.92 -32.69
C THR A 305 -15.22 5.41 -31.25
N THR A 306 -15.14 6.33 -30.30
CA THR A 306 -15.16 6.05 -28.85
C THR A 306 -16.53 6.38 -28.29
N HIS A 307 -17.23 5.40 -27.75
CA HIS A 307 -18.46 5.61 -27.02
C HIS A 307 -18.21 5.50 -25.53
N THR A 308 -18.57 6.59 -24.81
CA THR A 308 -18.64 6.58 -23.36
C THR A 308 -20.10 6.38 -22.99
N HIS A 309 -20.42 5.29 -22.30
CA HIS A 309 -21.74 5.14 -21.69
C HIS A 309 -21.81 6.04 -20.46
N HIS A 310 -22.26 7.28 -20.64
CA HIS A 310 -22.69 8.10 -19.52
C HIS A 310 -24.01 7.54 -18.99
N HIS A 311 -23.99 6.87 -17.87
CA HIS A 311 -25.20 6.77 -17.06
C HIS A 311 -25.49 8.17 -16.51
N HIS A 312 -26.42 8.86 -17.14
CA HIS A 312 -27.06 10.02 -16.53
C HIS A 312 -27.77 9.51 -15.28
N GLY A 313 -27.14 9.68 -14.13
CA GLY A 313 -27.85 9.75 -12.87
C GLY A 313 -28.52 11.11 -12.83
N ASP A 314 -29.83 11.15 -13.01
CA ASP A 314 -30.65 12.33 -12.71
C ASP A 314 -30.45 12.64 -11.22
N HIS A 315 -29.75 13.71 -10.94
CA HIS A 315 -29.85 14.43 -9.67
C HIS A 315 -30.72 15.63 -9.88
N ASP A 316 -32.02 15.41 -9.74
CA ASP A 316 -32.98 16.48 -9.41
C ASP A 316 -32.94 16.66 -7.88
N HIS A 317 -32.65 17.93 -7.49
CA HIS A 317 -32.85 18.64 -6.23
C HIS A 317 -32.06 18.21 -4.99
#